data_f745ab6702c7ff28075bceca90a1954b
#
_entry.id   f745ab6702c7ff28075bceca90a1954b
#
_cell.length_a   1.000
_cell.length_b   1.000
_cell.length_c   1.000
_cell.angle_alpha   90.00
_cell.angle_beta   90.00
_cell.angle_gamma   90.00
#
_symmetry.space_group_name_H-M   'P 1'
#
loop_
_entity.id
_entity.type
_entity.pdbx_description
1 polymer ?
#
loop_
_entity_poly.entity_id
_entity_poly.type
_entity_poly.pdbx_seq_one_letter_code
_entity_poly.pdbx_strand_id
1 'polypeptide(L)'
;MRVSFLRMNFEDIKDHKDLQKVSKEVAWQNFEELTAYIFSQNDFQIEVRKVKISKKKRRQFDVIAKKNSRTILVECKKWAGNRYRLSALKTAVQKHKERSEFYRVLTNEAVSPIIVTFIEEEILIFEGVPIIPIFRLNSFIHEEERGIDSPPVAAEDAFNY
;
A
#
# COMPACT_ATOMS: atom_id res chain seq x y z
N MET A 1 18.69 1.92 -3.22
CA MET A 1 17.91 3.18 -3.22
C MET A 1 18.06 3.85 -1.86
N ARG A 2 18.68 5.02 -1.85
CA ARG A 2 18.69 5.84 -0.63
C ARG A 2 17.33 6.49 -0.48
N VAL A 3 16.54 5.98 0.43
CA VAL A 3 15.29 6.62 0.82
C VAL A 3 15.67 7.85 1.64
N SER A 4 15.25 9.03 1.21
CA SER A 4 15.64 10.29 1.83
C SER A 4 14.94 10.58 3.17
N PHE A 5 14.49 9.53 3.87
CA PHE A 5 13.96 9.62 5.24
C PHE A 5 15.02 10.05 6.27
N LEU A 6 16.30 10.05 5.87
CA LEU A 6 17.44 10.26 6.76
C LEU A 6 17.65 11.71 7.23
N ARG A 7 16.71 12.61 6.95
CA ARG A 7 16.76 13.96 7.52
C ARG A 7 16.00 14.11 8.84
N MET A 8 15.32 13.06 9.28
CA MET A 8 14.66 13.07 10.57
C MET A 8 15.57 12.49 11.63
N ASN A 9 15.80 13.27 12.65
CA ASN A 9 16.54 12.82 13.82
C ASN A 9 15.62 11.93 14.65
N PHE A 10 15.74 10.59 14.48
CA PHE A 10 14.99 9.63 15.27
C PHE A 10 15.29 9.73 16.77
N GLU A 11 16.36 10.43 17.14
CA GLU A 11 16.73 10.68 18.54
C GLU A 11 15.74 11.59 19.27
N ASP A 12 14.95 12.38 18.54
CA ASP A 12 13.91 13.26 19.10
C ASP A 12 12.60 12.52 19.43
N ILE A 13 12.48 11.25 19.08
CA ILE A 13 11.31 10.44 19.38
C ILE A 13 11.45 9.88 20.80
N LYS A 14 10.73 10.46 21.76
CA LYS A 14 10.81 10.10 23.17
C LYS A 14 9.67 9.19 23.63
N ASP A 15 8.52 9.24 22.96
CA ASP A 15 7.35 8.46 23.34
C ASP A 15 6.50 8.06 22.11
N HIS A 16 5.43 7.31 22.36
CA HIS A 16 4.53 6.83 21.32
C HIS A 16 3.79 7.96 20.60
N LYS A 17 3.50 9.06 21.28
CA LYS A 17 2.83 10.23 20.66
C LYS A 17 3.74 10.95 19.70
N ASP A 18 5.01 11.12 20.06
CA ASP A 18 6.03 11.72 19.21
C ASP A 18 6.23 10.86 17.96
N LEU A 19 6.28 9.53 18.14
CA LEU A 19 6.38 8.61 17.03
C LEU A 19 5.19 8.71 16.07
N GLN A 20 3.97 8.80 16.59
CA GLN A 20 2.77 8.95 15.77
C GLN A 20 2.78 10.28 14.99
N LYS A 21 3.13 11.38 15.64
CA LYS A 21 3.18 12.70 15.02
C LYS A 21 4.21 12.75 13.90
N VAL A 22 5.42 12.28 14.17
CA VAL A 22 6.52 12.22 13.20
C VAL A 22 6.16 11.29 12.04
N SER A 23 5.58 10.12 12.34
CA SER A 23 5.15 9.17 11.32
C SER A 23 4.08 9.75 10.41
N LYS A 24 3.14 10.54 10.93
CA LYS A 24 2.12 11.21 10.13
C LYS A 24 2.71 12.25 9.17
N GLU A 25 3.65 13.07 9.65
CA GLU A 25 4.34 14.06 8.80
C GLU A 25 5.15 13.40 7.69
N VAL A 26 5.93 12.38 8.02
CA VAL A 26 6.75 11.64 7.07
C VAL A 26 5.86 10.90 6.07
N ALA A 27 4.83 10.25 6.55
CA ALA A 27 3.90 9.52 5.70
C ALA A 27 3.20 10.45 4.71
N TRP A 28 2.77 11.62 5.15
CA TRP A 28 2.12 12.58 4.27
C TRP A 28 3.05 13.11 3.18
N GLN A 29 4.28 13.48 3.55
CA GLN A 29 5.26 14.05 2.62
C GLN A 29 5.90 13.01 1.70
N ASN A 30 6.10 11.79 2.21
CA ASN A 30 6.87 10.74 1.56
C ASN A 30 6.10 9.42 1.51
N PHE A 31 4.83 9.49 1.16
CA PHE A 31 3.90 8.36 1.29
C PHE A 31 4.33 7.13 0.50
N GLU A 32 4.68 7.30 -0.77
CA GLU A 32 5.11 6.19 -1.62
C GLU A 32 6.46 5.63 -1.16
N GLU A 33 7.41 6.50 -0.82
CA GLU A 33 8.72 6.11 -0.31
C GLU A 33 8.61 5.39 1.03
N LEU A 34 7.75 5.85 1.93
CA LEU A 34 7.52 5.18 3.21
C LEU A 34 6.90 3.80 3.00
N THR A 35 5.93 3.69 2.12
CA THR A 35 5.31 2.42 1.74
C THR A 35 6.37 1.45 1.22
N ALA A 36 7.21 1.89 0.29
CA ALA A 36 8.31 1.11 -0.24
C ALA A 36 9.31 0.69 0.84
N TYR A 37 9.64 1.62 1.74
CA TYR A 37 10.54 1.35 2.86
C TYR A 37 10.02 0.24 3.78
N ILE A 38 8.73 0.27 4.12
CA ILE A 38 8.11 -0.77 4.95
C ILE A 38 8.26 -2.15 4.28
N PHE A 39 8.03 -2.24 2.98
CA PHE A 39 8.26 -3.48 2.25
C PHE A 39 9.74 -3.90 2.26
N SER A 40 10.65 -2.97 2.06
CA SER A 40 12.09 -3.26 2.06
C SER A 40 12.58 -3.77 3.42
N GLN A 41 12.01 -3.30 4.52
CA GLN A 41 12.31 -3.80 5.87
C GLN A 41 11.79 -5.23 6.10
N ASN A 42 10.90 -5.71 5.26
CA ASN A 42 10.41 -7.08 5.25
C ASN A 42 11.03 -7.93 4.11
N ASP A 43 12.22 -7.54 3.67
CA ASP A 43 13.03 -8.25 2.66
C ASP A 43 12.44 -8.29 1.26
N PHE A 44 11.53 -7.38 0.92
CA PHE A 44 11.05 -7.21 -0.45
C PHE A 44 12.02 -6.36 -1.27
N GLN A 45 12.21 -6.74 -2.52
CA GLN A 45 12.80 -5.86 -3.53
C GLN A 45 11.72 -4.89 -4.01
N ILE A 46 12.05 -3.60 -4.10
CA ILE A 46 11.08 -2.55 -4.41
C ILE A 46 11.45 -1.74 -5.64
N GLU A 47 10.43 -1.32 -6.37
CA GLU A 47 10.49 -0.30 -7.41
C GLU A 47 9.42 0.76 -7.11
N VAL A 48 9.77 2.04 -7.23
CA VAL A 48 8.87 3.16 -6.95
C VAL A 48 8.61 3.95 -8.21
N ARG A 49 7.35 4.34 -8.43
CA ARG A 49 6.89 5.11 -9.59
C ARG A 49 7.32 4.49 -10.92
N LYS A 50 7.18 3.18 -11.03
CA LYS A 50 7.61 2.45 -12.22
C LYS A 50 6.55 2.51 -13.30
N VAL A 51 6.98 2.81 -14.52
CA VAL A 51 6.13 2.82 -15.70
C VAL A 51 6.38 1.54 -16.51
N LYS A 52 5.30 0.87 -16.89
CA LYS A 52 5.32 -0.28 -17.80
C LYS A 52 4.55 0.07 -19.06
N ILE A 53 5.09 -0.35 -20.21
CA ILE A 53 4.51 -0.07 -21.52
C ILE A 53 4.33 -1.40 -22.28
N SER A 54 3.16 -1.61 -22.85
CA SER A 54 2.86 -2.72 -23.72
C SER A 54 1.85 -2.31 -24.78
N LYS A 55 2.12 -2.59 -26.06
CA LYS A 55 1.22 -2.32 -27.19
C LYS A 55 0.60 -0.91 -27.16
N LYS A 56 1.41 0.13 -26.98
CA LYS A 56 1.02 1.55 -26.86
C LYS A 56 0.22 1.89 -25.59
N LYS A 57 -0.05 0.94 -24.72
CA LYS A 57 -0.65 1.20 -23.41
C LYS A 57 0.44 1.45 -22.38
N ARG A 58 0.23 2.47 -21.55
CA ARG A 58 1.15 2.86 -20.49
C ARG A 58 0.42 2.79 -19.16
N ARG A 59 1.05 2.14 -18.15
CA ARG A 59 0.54 2.11 -16.78
C ARG A 59 1.67 2.44 -15.81
N GLN A 60 1.36 3.25 -14.84
CA GLN A 60 2.29 3.60 -13.75
C GLN A 60 1.87 2.89 -12.48
N PHE A 61 2.87 2.40 -11.76
CA PHE A 61 2.71 1.71 -10.48
C PHE A 61 3.43 2.51 -9.41
N ASP A 62 2.74 2.81 -8.30
CA ASP A 62 3.32 3.60 -7.23
C ASP A 62 4.44 2.83 -6.53
N VAL A 63 4.19 1.59 -6.15
CA VAL A 63 5.20 0.68 -5.60
C VAL A 63 4.99 -0.71 -6.16
N ILE A 64 6.08 -1.35 -6.56
CA ILE A 64 6.13 -2.77 -6.89
C ILE A 64 7.05 -3.45 -5.89
N ALA A 65 6.53 -4.42 -5.15
CA ALA A 65 7.28 -5.16 -4.13
C ALA A 65 7.35 -6.64 -4.50
N LYS A 66 8.56 -7.19 -4.55
CA LYS A 66 8.80 -8.59 -4.95
C LYS A 66 9.58 -9.34 -3.89
N LYS A 67 9.11 -10.53 -3.58
CA LYS A 67 9.79 -11.48 -2.68
C LYS A 67 9.35 -12.91 -2.99
N ASN A 68 10.31 -13.82 -3.17
CA ASN A 68 10.07 -15.26 -3.34
C ASN A 68 8.98 -15.58 -4.41
N SER A 69 9.14 -15.10 -5.62
CA SER A 69 8.18 -15.31 -6.71
C SER A 69 6.82 -14.64 -6.51
N ARG A 70 6.66 -13.84 -5.47
CA ARG A 70 5.46 -13.08 -5.18
C ARG A 70 5.67 -11.62 -5.57
N THR A 71 4.73 -11.06 -6.30
CA THR A 71 4.73 -9.63 -6.68
C THR A 71 3.49 -8.97 -6.10
N ILE A 72 3.71 -7.93 -5.30
CA ILE A 72 2.64 -7.10 -4.75
C ILE A 72 2.66 -5.77 -5.50
N LEU A 73 1.54 -5.40 -6.08
CA LEU A 73 1.35 -4.12 -6.75
C LEU A 73 0.59 -3.19 -5.83
N VAL A 74 1.20 -2.07 -5.49
CA VAL A 74 0.69 -1.14 -4.48
C VAL A 74 0.26 0.17 -5.12
N GLU A 75 -0.98 0.53 -4.92
CA GLU A 75 -1.51 1.87 -5.19
C GLU A 75 -1.55 2.64 -3.88
N CYS A 76 -0.95 3.83 -3.87
CA CYS A 76 -0.91 4.70 -2.70
C CYS A 76 -1.94 5.81 -2.85
N LYS A 77 -2.88 5.91 -1.89
CA LYS A 77 -3.92 6.92 -1.86
C LYS A 77 -3.80 7.81 -0.63
N LYS A 78 -3.34 9.06 -0.84
CA LYS A 78 -3.23 10.08 0.21
C LYS A 78 -4.58 10.68 0.56
N TRP A 79 -5.59 9.86 0.80
CA TRP A 79 -6.84 10.37 1.28
C TRP A 79 -6.67 10.89 2.71
N ALA A 80 -6.89 12.18 2.90
CA ALA A 80 -6.85 12.83 4.19
C ALA A 80 -8.25 13.13 4.68
N GLY A 81 -8.49 12.94 5.98
CA GLY A 81 -9.76 13.20 6.60
C GLY A 81 -10.67 11.98 6.67
N ASN A 82 -11.79 12.14 7.38
CA ASN A 82 -12.66 11.03 7.79
C ASN A 82 -13.59 10.50 6.68
N ARG A 83 -13.38 10.89 5.42
CA ARG A 83 -14.36 10.57 4.38
C ARG A 83 -13.71 10.31 3.04
N TYR A 84 -13.40 9.07 2.74
CA TYR A 84 -13.43 8.67 1.36
C TYR A 84 -14.84 8.15 1.05
N ARG A 85 -15.38 8.62 -0.04
CA ARG A 85 -16.68 8.15 -0.51
C ARG A 85 -16.52 6.73 -1.05
N LEU A 86 -17.52 5.89 -0.80
CA LEU A 86 -17.54 4.52 -1.35
C LEU A 86 -17.32 4.49 -2.86
N SER A 87 -17.84 5.46 -3.59
CA SER A 87 -17.64 5.58 -5.04
C SER A 87 -16.17 5.81 -5.42
N ALA A 88 -15.42 6.62 -4.66
CA ALA A 88 -13.99 6.85 -4.89
C ALA A 88 -13.18 5.57 -4.61
N LEU A 89 -13.55 4.83 -3.57
CA LEU A 89 -12.94 3.55 -3.24
C LEU A 89 -13.18 2.52 -4.35
N LYS A 90 -14.43 2.37 -4.80
CA LYS A 90 -14.79 1.48 -5.91
C LYS A 90 -13.98 1.80 -7.17
N THR A 91 -13.90 3.08 -7.51
CA THR A 91 -13.13 3.54 -8.69
C THR A 91 -11.65 3.22 -8.55
N ALA A 92 -11.06 3.46 -7.38
CA ALA A 92 -9.65 3.17 -7.13
C ALA A 92 -9.36 1.66 -7.24
N VAL A 93 -10.20 0.83 -6.66
CA VAL A 93 -10.09 -0.63 -6.74
C VAL A 93 -10.20 -1.12 -8.19
N GLN A 94 -11.18 -0.64 -8.95
CA GLN A 94 -11.35 -1.05 -10.33
C GLN A 94 -10.15 -0.66 -11.22
N LYS A 95 -9.66 0.55 -11.07
CA LYS A 95 -8.46 1.01 -11.79
C LYS A 95 -7.23 0.21 -11.41
N HIS A 96 -7.07 -0.09 -10.13
CA HIS A 96 -5.91 -0.85 -9.66
C HIS A 96 -5.97 -2.32 -10.11
N LYS A 97 -7.15 -2.94 -10.12
CA LYS A 97 -7.35 -4.27 -10.71
C LYS A 97 -6.99 -4.31 -12.19
N GLU A 98 -7.40 -3.31 -12.96
CA GLU A 98 -7.06 -3.21 -14.38
C GLU A 98 -5.55 -3.09 -14.60
N ARG A 99 -4.87 -2.24 -13.82
CA ARG A 99 -3.41 -2.11 -13.87
C ARG A 99 -2.70 -3.42 -13.49
N SER A 100 -3.23 -4.10 -12.50
CA SER A 100 -2.67 -5.37 -12.02
C SER A 100 -2.80 -6.47 -13.05
N GLU A 101 -3.92 -6.54 -13.75
CA GLU A 101 -4.12 -7.47 -14.86
C GLU A 101 -3.19 -7.14 -16.04
N PHE A 102 -3.03 -5.85 -16.36
CA PHE A 102 -2.06 -5.40 -17.35
C PHE A 102 -0.64 -5.88 -17.01
N TYR A 103 -0.22 -5.72 -15.77
CA TYR A 103 1.10 -6.16 -15.30
C TYR A 103 1.24 -7.69 -15.37
N ARG A 104 0.22 -8.41 -14.92
CA ARG A 104 0.19 -9.88 -14.95
C ARG A 104 0.35 -10.43 -16.38
N VAL A 105 -0.35 -9.86 -17.32
CA VAL A 105 -0.26 -10.27 -18.73
C VAL A 105 1.11 -9.93 -19.32
N LEU A 106 1.64 -8.75 -19.00
CA LEU A 106 2.94 -8.29 -19.50
C LEU A 106 4.10 -9.13 -18.99
N THR A 107 4.09 -9.51 -17.72
CA THR A 107 5.23 -10.17 -17.05
C THR A 107 5.04 -11.67 -16.84
N ASN A 108 3.82 -12.17 -16.97
CA ASN A 108 3.44 -13.54 -16.61
C ASN A 108 3.78 -13.89 -15.14
N GLU A 109 3.79 -12.89 -14.27
CA GLU A 109 4.01 -13.06 -12.84
C GLU A 109 2.69 -13.21 -12.09
N ALA A 110 2.70 -13.97 -10.98
CA ALA A 110 1.60 -13.96 -10.03
C ALA A 110 1.62 -12.63 -9.26
N VAL A 111 0.52 -11.89 -9.31
CA VAL A 111 0.43 -10.57 -8.69
C VAL A 111 -0.70 -10.48 -7.68
N SER A 112 -0.47 -9.70 -6.62
CA SER A 112 -1.46 -9.39 -5.59
C SER A 112 -1.62 -7.87 -5.52
N PRO A 113 -2.76 -7.31 -5.95
CA PRO A 113 -2.99 -5.88 -5.82
C PRO A 113 -3.39 -5.50 -4.40
N ILE A 114 -2.83 -4.43 -3.89
CA ILE A 114 -3.27 -3.79 -2.63
C ILE A 114 -3.36 -2.28 -2.81
N ILE A 115 -4.15 -1.65 -1.97
CA ILE A 115 -4.22 -0.19 -1.85
C ILE A 115 -3.76 0.18 -0.44
N VAL A 116 -2.79 1.10 -0.35
CA VAL A 116 -2.35 1.66 0.92
C VAL A 116 -2.90 3.07 1.05
N THR A 117 -3.51 3.35 2.18
CA THR A 117 -4.15 4.64 2.47
C THR A 117 -3.47 5.33 3.64
N PHE A 118 -3.73 6.64 3.75
CA PHE A 118 -3.26 7.45 4.88
C PHE A 118 -4.24 7.47 6.05
N ILE A 119 -5.46 6.96 5.86
CA ILE A 119 -6.53 7.02 6.85
C ILE A 119 -6.31 5.97 7.93
N GLU A 120 -6.47 6.37 9.21
CA GLU A 120 -6.41 5.48 10.37
C GLU A 120 -7.73 4.71 10.54
N GLU A 121 -7.95 3.72 9.70
CA GLU A 121 -9.09 2.83 9.77
C GLU A 121 -8.65 1.37 9.82
N GLU A 122 -9.60 0.48 9.96
CA GLU A 122 -9.30 -0.94 9.90
C GLU A 122 -8.93 -1.37 8.48
N ILE A 123 -8.21 -2.48 8.39
CA ILE A 123 -7.93 -3.11 7.10
C ILE A 123 -9.25 -3.61 6.52
N LEU A 124 -9.55 -3.20 5.29
CA LEU A 124 -10.73 -3.62 4.56
C LEU A 124 -10.33 -4.47 3.34
N ILE A 125 -11.24 -5.33 2.89
CA ILE A 125 -11.13 -5.95 1.56
C ILE A 125 -12.34 -5.50 0.74
N PHE A 126 -12.06 -5.01 -0.47
CA PHE A 126 -13.08 -4.67 -1.44
C PHE A 126 -12.79 -5.38 -2.76
N GLU A 127 -13.73 -6.22 -3.21
CA GLU A 127 -13.57 -7.05 -4.42
C GLU A 127 -12.23 -7.82 -4.49
N GLY A 128 -11.82 -8.37 -3.36
CA GLY A 128 -10.58 -9.14 -3.24
C GLY A 128 -9.31 -8.29 -3.12
N VAL A 129 -9.42 -6.95 -3.12
CA VAL A 129 -8.28 -6.05 -2.97
C VAL A 129 -8.21 -5.53 -1.54
N PRO A 130 -7.16 -5.86 -0.77
CA PRO A 130 -6.95 -5.28 0.55
C PRO A 130 -6.69 -3.78 0.48
N ILE A 131 -7.35 -3.05 1.37
CA ILE A 131 -7.17 -1.61 1.56
C ILE A 131 -6.60 -1.43 2.95
N ILE A 132 -5.36 -0.98 3.03
CA ILE A 132 -4.54 -1.07 4.22
C ILE A 132 -4.09 0.32 4.64
N PRO A 133 -4.46 0.79 5.85
CA PRO A 133 -3.85 1.99 6.41
C PRO A 133 -2.33 1.82 6.52
N ILE A 134 -1.56 2.85 6.15
CA ILE A 134 -0.09 2.73 6.14
C ILE A 134 0.48 2.34 7.51
N PHE A 135 -0.15 2.79 8.59
CA PHE A 135 0.27 2.47 9.96
C PHE A 135 0.00 1.02 10.36
N ARG A 136 -0.75 0.28 9.55
CA ARG A 136 -1.02 -1.16 9.71
C ARG A 136 -0.33 -2.04 8.68
N LEU A 137 0.38 -1.43 7.73
CA LEU A 137 1.00 -2.16 6.63
C LEU A 137 2.03 -3.18 7.12
N ASN A 138 2.89 -2.79 8.03
CA ASN A 138 3.91 -3.70 8.57
C ASN A 138 3.29 -4.93 9.25
N SER A 139 2.27 -4.73 10.08
CA SER A 139 1.53 -5.83 10.71
C SER A 139 0.85 -6.73 9.69
N PHE A 140 0.25 -6.14 8.66
CA PHE A 140 -0.39 -6.89 7.57
C PHE A 140 0.61 -7.80 6.84
N ILE A 141 1.79 -7.29 6.49
CA ILE A 141 2.85 -8.08 5.84
C ILE A 141 3.28 -9.25 6.73
N HIS A 142 3.47 -9.00 8.03
CA HIS A 142 3.85 -10.05 8.99
C HIS A 142 2.79 -11.12 9.14
N GLU A 143 1.54 -10.75 9.22
CA GLU A 143 0.41 -11.69 9.33
C GLU A 143 0.28 -12.57 8.10
N GLU A 144 0.42 -11.99 6.90
CA GLU A 144 0.41 -12.75 5.66
C GLU A 144 1.55 -13.75 5.57
N GLU A 145 2.76 -13.36 5.97
CA GLU A 145 3.92 -14.25 5.96
C GLU A 145 3.79 -15.41 6.95
N ARG A 146 3.05 -15.21 8.04
CA ARG A 146 2.75 -16.28 9.01
C ARG A 146 1.64 -17.21 8.60
N GLY A 147 0.92 -16.91 7.49
CA GLY A 147 -0.26 -17.67 7.09
C GLY A 147 -1.43 -17.56 8.08
N ILE A 148 -1.47 -16.48 8.87
CA ILE A 148 -2.57 -16.21 9.78
C ILE A 148 -3.68 -15.53 8.98
N ASP A 149 -4.64 -16.31 8.50
CA ASP A 149 -5.88 -15.86 7.90
C ASP A 149 -6.83 -15.32 8.98
N SER A 150 -6.61 -14.08 9.41
CA SER A 150 -7.71 -13.29 9.95
C SER A 150 -8.29 -12.51 8.77
N PRO A 151 -9.43 -12.93 8.19
CA PRO A 151 -9.98 -12.21 7.07
C PRO A 151 -10.33 -10.80 7.53
N PRO A 152 -9.81 -9.77 6.85
CA PRO A 152 -10.25 -8.42 7.11
C PRO A 152 -11.74 -8.30 6.79
N VAL A 153 -12.42 -7.42 7.51
CA VAL A 153 -13.85 -7.15 7.30
C VAL A 153 -14.05 -6.70 5.86
N ALA A 154 -14.99 -7.31 5.16
CA ALA A 154 -15.33 -6.88 3.81
C ALA A 154 -15.79 -5.41 3.84
N ALA A 155 -15.26 -4.58 2.92
CA ALA A 155 -15.61 -3.16 2.86
C ALA A 155 -17.12 -2.94 2.63
N GLU A 156 -17.78 -3.87 1.98
CA GLU A 156 -19.22 -3.84 1.75
C GLU A 156 -20.02 -3.91 3.06
N ASP A 157 -19.55 -4.67 4.03
CA ASP A 157 -20.20 -4.81 5.34
C ASP A 157 -19.96 -3.58 6.22
N ALA A 158 -18.83 -2.89 6.02
CA ALA A 158 -18.47 -1.71 6.78
C ALA A 158 -19.27 -0.45 6.42
N PHE A 159 -19.90 -0.41 5.24
CA PHE A 159 -20.63 0.74 4.73
C PHE A 159 -22.15 0.58 4.75
N ASN A 160 -22.66 -0.53 5.28
CA ASN A 160 -24.09 -0.81 5.38
C ASN A 160 -24.74 -0.32 6.70
N TYR A 161 -24.18 0.71 7.31
CA TYR A 161 -24.74 1.35 8.49
C TYR A 161 -25.17 2.77 8.19
#